data_811636cca5520e44638fdbf40977b566
#
_entry.id   811636cca5520e44638fdbf40977b566
#
_cell.length_a   1.000
_cell.length_b   1.000
_cell.length_c   1.000
_cell.angle_alpha   90.00
_cell.angle_beta   90.00
_cell.angle_gamma   90.00
#
_symmetry.space_group_name_H-M   'P 1'
#
loop_
_entity.id
_entity.type
_entity.pdbx_description
1 polymer ?
#
loop_
_entity_poly.entity_id
_entity_poly.type
_entity_poly.pdbx_seq_one_letter_code
_entity_poly.pdbx_strand_id
1 'polypeptide(L)'
;MFCERIVLAYDGSDVAKRALEKTVAIAETNVSIKVDVLYTIELPQTPYVIEDVFEDMQQSMHEYGNAVLSEAKEKMATLPNYVDFYAVEGKASQSILEHADDQACDLIVIGSRGLTGIKEFLGSVSHYVVHHSHVPVLVVR
;
A
#
# COMPACT_ATOMS: atom_id res chain seq x y z
N MET A 1 0.44 7.96 -22.57
CA MET A 1 -0.06 7.91 -21.17
C MET A 1 1.14 7.69 -20.25
N PHE A 2 1.21 8.42 -19.17
CA PHE A 2 2.33 8.33 -18.22
C PHE A 2 2.47 6.95 -17.59
N CYS A 3 1.37 6.37 -17.18
CA CYS A 3 1.31 5.01 -16.64
C CYS A 3 -0.06 4.39 -16.91
N GLU A 4 -0.12 3.08 -16.90
CA GLU A 4 -1.38 2.35 -17.14
C GLU A 4 -1.96 1.78 -15.84
N ARG A 5 -1.10 1.41 -14.90
CA ARG A 5 -1.52 0.81 -13.63
C ARG A 5 -0.60 1.22 -12.50
N ILE A 6 -1.20 1.76 -11.46
CA ILE A 6 -0.49 2.22 -10.26
C ILE A 6 -0.78 1.26 -9.12
N VAL A 7 0.24 0.93 -8.32
CA VAL A 7 0.02 0.37 -6.99
C VAL A 7 0.34 1.43 -5.94
N LEU A 8 -0.64 1.72 -5.08
CA LEU A 8 -0.48 2.57 -3.91
C LEU A 8 -0.30 1.70 -2.68
N ALA A 9 0.85 1.80 -2.02
CA ALA A 9 1.08 1.18 -0.73
C ALA A 9 0.42 2.05 0.35
N TYR A 10 -0.56 1.50 1.07
CA TYR A 10 -1.40 2.27 1.98
C TYR A 10 -1.46 1.60 3.35
N ASP A 11 -1.12 2.32 4.40
CA ASP A 11 -1.15 1.83 5.78
C ASP A 11 -2.03 2.68 6.72
N GLY A 12 -2.72 3.68 6.18
CA GLY A 12 -3.57 4.59 6.95
C GLY A 12 -2.82 5.72 7.65
N SER A 13 -1.49 5.79 7.54
CA SER A 13 -0.71 6.88 8.10
C SER A 13 -1.00 8.20 7.38
N ASP A 14 -0.64 9.33 8.01
CA ASP A 14 -0.80 10.65 7.38
C ASP A 14 -0.03 10.77 6.07
N VAL A 15 1.17 10.19 6.01
CA VAL A 15 1.98 10.18 4.80
C VAL A 15 1.33 9.32 3.72
N ALA A 16 0.75 8.17 4.09
CA ALA A 16 -0.01 7.32 3.16
C ALA A 16 -1.24 8.05 2.61
N LYS A 17 -1.91 8.85 3.43
CA LYS A 17 -3.05 9.66 2.98
C LYS A 17 -2.62 10.71 1.96
N ARG A 18 -1.45 11.32 2.14
CA ARG A 18 -0.88 12.22 1.14
C ARG A 18 -0.49 11.48 -0.14
N ALA A 19 0.04 10.27 -0.01
CA ALA A 19 0.33 9.41 -1.16
C ALA A 19 -0.94 9.04 -1.93
N LEU A 20 -2.04 8.78 -1.23
CA LEU A 20 -3.35 8.55 -1.84
C LEU A 20 -3.80 9.77 -2.64
N GLU A 21 -3.68 10.97 -2.08
CA GLU A 21 -4.03 12.21 -2.77
C GLU A 21 -3.22 12.40 -4.05
N LYS A 22 -1.92 12.11 -4.02
CA LYS A 22 -1.08 12.17 -5.22
C LYS A 22 -1.48 11.11 -6.24
N THR A 23 -1.84 9.91 -5.80
CA THR A 23 -2.33 8.85 -6.68
C THR A 23 -3.61 9.28 -7.39
N VAL A 24 -4.55 9.87 -6.66
CA VAL A 24 -5.79 10.41 -7.23
C VAL A 24 -5.48 11.47 -8.29
N ALA A 25 -4.58 12.41 -7.98
CA ALA A 25 -4.21 13.46 -8.92
C ALA A 25 -3.62 12.89 -10.23
N ILE A 26 -2.79 11.84 -10.14
CA ILE A 26 -2.25 11.17 -11.33
C ILE A 26 -3.36 10.46 -12.10
N ALA A 27 -4.20 9.69 -11.39
CA ALA A 27 -5.28 8.92 -12.03
C ALA A 27 -6.30 9.81 -12.73
N GLU A 28 -6.59 11.00 -12.19
CA GLU A 28 -7.50 11.96 -12.79
C GLU A 28 -7.03 12.45 -14.17
N THR A 29 -5.74 12.36 -14.48
CA THR A 29 -5.22 12.78 -15.77
C THR A 29 -5.69 11.89 -16.93
N ASN A 30 -6.08 10.64 -16.64
CA ASN A 30 -6.59 9.73 -17.65
C ASN A 30 -7.44 8.64 -16.97
N VAL A 31 -8.72 8.56 -17.33
CA VAL A 31 -9.67 7.60 -16.74
C VAL A 31 -9.26 6.13 -16.99
N SER A 32 -8.41 5.87 -17.97
CA SER A 32 -7.93 4.52 -18.28
C SER A 32 -6.85 4.03 -17.33
N ILE A 33 -6.28 4.89 -16.50
CA ILE A 33 -5.31 4.48 -15.47
C ILE A 33 -6.02 3.66 -14.41
N LYS A 34 -5.53 2.45 -14.16
CA LYS A 34 -6.02 1.57 -13.09
C LYS A 34 -5.22 1.81 -11.82
N VAL A 35 -5.88 1.71 -10.68
CA VAL A 35 -5.24 1.90 -9.37
C VAL A 35 -5.48 0.68 -8.50
N ASP A 36 -4.41 0.13 -7.97
CA ASP A 36 -4.46 -0.91 -6.93
C ASP A 36 -4.04 -0.27 -5.61
N VAL A 37 -4.87 -0.40 -4.58
CA VAL A 37 -4.55 0.04 -3.23
C VAL A 37 -4.20 -1.20 -2.41
N LEU A 38 -2.97 -1.27 -1.93
CA LEU A 38 -2.43 -2.44 -1.25
C LEU A 38 -2.15 -2.14 0.22
N TYR A 39 -2.80 -2.88 1.09
CA TYR A 39 -2.51 -2.94 2.52
C TYR A 39 -1.85 -4.27 2.85
N THR A 40 -0.69 -4.23 3.50
CA THR A 40 0.01 -5.45 3.91
C THR A 40 -0.20 -5.72 5.39
N ILE A 41 -0.60 -6.95 5.69
CA ILE A 41 -0.81 -7.44 7.05
C ILE A 41 0.44 -8.22 7.45
N GLU A 42 1.27 -7.63 8.31
CA GLU A 42 2.46 -8.32 8.83
C GLU A 42 2.10 -9.02 10.15
N LEU A 43 1.98 -10.34 10.09
CA LEU A 43 1.70 -11.15 11.27
C LEU A 43 3.00 -11.41 12.04
N PRO A 44 2.98 -11.31 13.37
CA PRO A 44 4.15 -11.64 14.16
C PRO A 44 4.47 -13.14 14.02
N GLN A 45 5.73 -13.43 13.74
CA GLN A 45 6.24 -14.80 13.69
C GLN A 45 7.02 -15.07 14.96
N THR A 46 6.35 -15.65 15.94
CA THR A 46 6.97 -16.04 17.20
C THR A 46 6.55 -17.46 17.57
N PRO A 47 7.52 -18.32 17.96
CA PRO A 47 7.19 -19.69 18.38
C PRO A 47 6.48 -19.77 19.74
N TYR A 48 6.34 -18.65 20.44
CA TYR A 48 5.74 -18.59 21.75
C TYR A 48 4.24 -18.24 21.76
N VAL A 49 3.67 -17.97 20.58
CA VAL A 49 2.23 -17.68 20.46
C VAL A 49 1.49 -18.99 20.24
N ILE A 50 0.53 -19.29 21.13
CA ILE A 50 -0.34 -20.47 20.98
C ILE A 50 -1.31 -20.25 19.79
N GLU A 51 -1.72 -21.34 19.16
CA GLU A 51 -2.52 -21.33 17.94
C GLU A 51 -3.80 -20.50 18.06
N ASP A 52 -4.55 -20.65 19.15
CA ASP A 52 -5.82 -19.91 19.36
C ASP A 52 -5.58 -18.39 19.45
N VAL A 53 -4.52 -17.97 20.13
CA VAL A 53 -4.14 -16.56 20.25
C VAL A 53 -3.69 -16.03 18.90
N PHE A 54 -2.97 -16.84 18.14
CA PHE A 54 -2.52 -16.46 16.79
C PHE A 54 -3.72 -16.26 15.84
N GLU A 55 -4.69 -17.17 15.87
CA GLU A 55 -5.91 -17.05 15.06
C GLU A 55 -6.71 -15.80 15.39
N ASP A 56 -6.89 -15.50 16.69
CA ASP A 56 -7.58 -14.28 17.13
C ASP A 56 -6.83 -13.02 16.68
N MET A 57 -5.51 -13.03 16.78
CA MET A 57 -4.67 -11.91 16.33
C MET A 57 -4.76 -11.73 14.82
N GLN A 58 -4.70 -12.82 14.07
CA GLN A 58 -4.83 -12.81 12.61
C GLN A 58 -6.18 -12.20 12.20
N GLN A 59 -7.26 -12.64 12.81
CA GLN A 59 -8.60 -12.11 12.54
C GLN A 59 -8.66 -10.61 12.85
N SER A 60 -8.16 -10.18 14.00
CA SER A 60 -8.16 -8.77 14.39
C SER A 60 -7.35 -7.89 13.44
N MET A 61 -6.21 -8.38 12.97
CA MET A 61 -5.37 -7.66 12.02
C MET A 61 -6.02 -7.57 10.64
N HIS A 62 -6.74 -8.59 10.21
CA HIS A 62 -7.52 -8.56 8.97
C HIS A 62 -8.68 -7.55 9.06
N GLU A 63 -9.39 -7.53 10.17
CA GLU A 63 -10.47 -6.56 10.41
C GLU A 63 -9.94 -5.13 10.41
N TYR A 64 -8.80 -4.89 11.04
CA TYR A 64 -8.13 -3.59 11.03
C TYR A 64 -7.74 -3.18 9.61
N GLY A 65 -7.13 -4.09 8.84
CA GLY A 65 -6.74 -3.85 7.46
C GLY A 65 -7.94 -3.51 6.57
N ASN A 66 -9.04 -4.23 6.74
CA ASN A 66 -10.28 -3.95 6.01
C ASN A 66 -10.85 -2.58 6.37
N ALA A 67 -10.77 -2.16 7.62
CA ALA A 67 -11.19 -0.83 8.05
C ALA A 67 -10.32 0.28 7.42
N VAL A 68 -9.00 0.07 7.37
CA VAL A 68 -8.08 1.00 6.72
C VAL A 68 -8.38 1.13 5.23
N LEU A 69 -8.62 0.01 4.56
CA LEU A 69 -8.98 0.01 3.13
C LEU A 69 -10.36 0.62 2.87
N SER A 70 -11.32 0.45 3.78
CA SER A 70 -12.63 1.07 3.67
C SER A 70 -12.52 2.60 3.71
N GLU A 71 -11.67 3.14 4.55
CA GLU A 71 -11.39 4.58 4.59
C GLU A 71 -10.80 5.08 3.27
N ALA A 72 -9.83 4.34 2.72
CA ALA A 72 -9.26 4.67 1.40
C ALA A 72 -10.32 4.60 0.30
N LYS A 73 -11.19 3.60 0.34
CA LYS A 73 -12.29 3.43 -0.62
C LYS A 73 -13.24 4.63 -0.60
N GLU A 74 -13.59 5.13 0.58
CA GLU A 74 -14.42 6.33 0.70
C GLU A 74 -13.76 7.55 0.07
N LYS A 75 -12.46 7.73 0.29
CA LYS A 75 -11.70 8.85 -0.27
C LYS A 75 -11.57 8.79 -1.79
N MET A 76 -11.65 7.60 -2.36
CA MET A 76 -11.52 7.39 -3.81
C MET A 76 -12.87 7.15 -4.50
N ALA A 77 -13.98 7.29 -3.79
CA ALA A 77 -15.32 6.93 -4.28
C ALA A 77 -15.76 7.75 -5.51
N THR A 78 -15.27 8.97 -5.65
CA THR A 78 -15.62 9.86 -6.79
C THR A 78 -14.67 9.72 -7.97
N LEU A 79 -13.59 8.95 -7.83
CA LEU A 79 -12.64 8.73 -8.90
C LEU A 79 -13.27 7.82 -9.96
N PRO A 80 -13.32 8.23 -11.26
CA PRO A 80 -13.97 7.42 -12.30
C PRO A 80 -13.14 6.23 -12.75
N ASN A 81 -11.88 6.17 -12.34
CA ASN A 81 -10.95 5.10 -12.69
C ASN A 81 -11.33 3.78 -12.02
N TYR A 82 -10.89 2.67 -12.62
CA TYR A 82 -11.00 1.37 -11.98
C TYR A 82 -10.03 1.30 -10.81
N VAL A 83 -10.54 1.02 -9.61
CA VAL A 83 -9.75 0.94 -8.37
C VAL A 83 -10.05 -0.38 -7.68
N ASP A 84 -9.01 -1.16 -7.39
CA ASP A 84 -9.08 -2.39 -6.61
C ASP A 84 -8.37 -2.23 -5.27
N PHE A 85 -8.86 -2.93 -4.27
CA PHE A 85 -8.32 -2.90 -2.90
C PHE A 85 -7.86 -4.28 -2.49
N TYR A 86 -6.64 -4.37 -1.98
CA TYR A 86 -6.01 -5.65 -1.62
C TYR A 86 -5.50 -5.59 -0.18
N ALA A 87 -5.91 -6.56 0.63
CA ALA A 87 -5.32 -6.81 1.93
C ALA A 87 -4.58 -8.15 1.84
N VAL A 88 -3.26 -8.12 1.94
CA VAL A 88 -2.42 -9.31 1.79
C VAL A 88 -1.55 -9.53 3.03
N GLU A 89 -1.37 -10.78 3.39
CA GLU A 89 -0.44 -11.17 4.45
C GLU A 89 0.97 -11.26 3.89
N GLY A 90 1.93 -10.74 4.61
CA GLY A 90 3.33 -10.83 4.23
C GLY A 90 4.15 -9.69 4.78
N LYS A 91 5.33 -9.55 4.24
CA LYS A 91 6.24 -8.45 4.56
C LYS A 91 5.99 -7.32 3.58
N ALA A 92 5.69 -6.12 4.08
CA ALA A 92 5.25 -5.00 3.23
C ALA A 92 6.19 -4.72 2.06
N SER A 93 7.50 -4.66 2.31
CA SER A 93 8.49 -4.39 1.27
C SER A 93 8.44 -5.40 0.12
N GLN A 94 8.31 -6.68 0.44
CA GLN A 94 8.23 -7.74 -0.56
C GLN A 94 6.87 -7.80 -1.23
N SER A 95 5.80 -7.66 -0.47
CA SER A 95 4.43 -7.71 -0.99
C SER A 95 4.15 -6.61 -2.02
N ILE A 96 4.67 -5.41 -1.78
CA ILE A 96 4.52 -4.29 -2.73
C ILE A 96 5.21 -4.61 -4.06
N LEU A 97 6.44 -5.10 -4.00
CA LEU A 97 7.20 -5.45 -5.21
C LEU A 97 6.59 -6.63 -5.96
N GLU A 98 6.16 -7.66 -5.25
CA GLU A 98 5.49 -8.82 -5.84
C GLU A 98 4.18 -8.41 -6.51
N HIS A 99 3.39 -7.56 -5.86
CA HIS A 99 2.14 -7.06 -6.44
C HIS A 99 2.39 -6.27 -7.72
N ALA A 100 3.39 -5.40 -7.71
CA ALA A 100 3.74 -4.62 -8.89
C ALA A 100 4.14 -5.51 -10.07
N ASP A 101 4.92 -6.57 -9.81
CA ASP A 101 5.34 -7.51 -10.83
C ASP A 101 4.16 -8.38 -11.31
N ASP A 102 3.40 -8.98 -10.38
CA ASP A 102 2.31 -9.91 -10.69
C ASP A 102 1.16 -9.24 -11.44
N GLN A 103 0.86 -7.98 -11.10
CA GLN A 103 -0.23 -7.21 -11.71
C GLN A 103 0.24 -6.30 -12.84
N ALA A 104 1.51 -6.37 -13.20
CA ALA A 104 2.10 -5.52 -14.23
C ALA A 104 1.86 -4.03 -13.98
N CYS A 105 2.01 -3.59 -12.73
CA CYS A 105 1.97 -2.17 -12.39
C CYS A 105 3.22 -1.49 -12.93
N ASP A 106 3.06 -0.29 -13.46
CA ASP A 106 4.16 0.49 -14.04
C ASP A 106 4.52 1.73 -13.22
N LEU A 107 3.91 1.89 -12.06
CA LEU A 107 4.24 2.92 -11.09
C LEU A 107 3.88 2.44 -9.68
N ILE A 108 4.82 2.61 -8.75
CA ILE A 108 4.57 2.41 -7.32
C ILE A 108 4.50 3.78 -6.65
N VAL A 109 3.45 4.04 -5.88
CA VAL A 109 3.34 5.24 -5.04
C VAL A 109 3.38 4.81 -3.59
N ILE A 110 4.27 5.42 -2.81
CA ILE A 110 4.49 5.05 -1.42
C ILE A 110 4.83 6.28 -0.59
N GLY A 111 4.38 6.32 0.65
CA GLY A 111 4.81 7.34 1.61
C GLY A 111 6.26 7.13 2.01
N SER A 112 6.94 8.21 2.33
CA SER A 112 8.37 8.18 2.69
C SER A 112 8.64 7.44 4.01
N ARG A 113 7.62 7.27 4.85
CA ARG A 113 7.68 6.58 6.15
C ARG A 113 6.30 6.02 6.48
N GLY A 114 6.25 5.07 7.44
CA GLY A 114 5.00 4.55 7.98
C GLY A 114 4.57 5.29 9.25
N LEU A 115 3.76 4.62 10.08
CA LEU A 115 3.17 5.18 11.30
C LEU A 115 4.21 5.64 12.34
N THR A 116 5.38 5.02 12.37
CA THR A 116 6.42 5.24 13.41
C THR A 116 7.72 5.80 12.85
N GLY A 117 7.75 6.24 11.61
CA GLY A 117 8.98 6.68 10.94
C GLY A 117 9.47 8.08 11.37
N ILE A 118 10.77 8.32 11.19
CA ILE A 118 11.41 9.62 11.43
C ILE A 118 11.26 10.48 10.18
N LYS A 119 10.88 11.75 10.37
CA LYS A 119 10.52 12.67 9.25
C LYS A 119 11.60 12.88 8.21
N GLU A 120 12.87 12.84 8.61
CA GLU A 120 14.00 13.25 7.74
C GLU A 120 14.56 12.09 6.93
N PHE A 121 14.16 10.85 7.20
CA PHE A 121 14.69 9.67 6.55
C PHE A 121 13.58 8.87 5.88
N LEU A 122 13.93 8.15 4.82
CA LEU A 122 13.04 7.16 4.25
C LEU A 122 12.82 6.03 5.27
N GLY A 123 11.59 5.58 5.41
CA GLY A 123 11.28 4.40 6.19
C GLY A 123 11.90 3.15 5.57
N SER A 124 12.04 2.08 6.34
CA SER A 124 12.64 0.82 5.88
C SER A 124 11.94 0.23 4.67
N VAL A 125 10.61 0.31 4.62
CA VAL A 125 9.82 -0.21 3.51
C VAL A 125 10.05 0.60 2.25
N SER A 126 9.91 1.92 2.32
CA SER A 126 10.10 2.80 1.17
C SER A 126 11.53 2.73 0.62
N HIS A 127 12.52 2.68 1.51
CA HIS A 127 13.93 2.51 1.13
C HIS A 127 14.14 1.20 0.36
N TYR A 128 13.63 0.10 0.87
CA TYR A 128 13.74 -1.22 0.21
C TYR A 128 13.07 -1.21 -1.16
N VAL A 129 11.86 -0.66 -1.24
CA VAL A 129 11.10 -0.59 -2.49
C VAL A 129 11.84 0.23 -3.53
N VAL A 130 12.38 1.39 -3.16
CA VAL A 130 13.18 2.22 -4.07
C VAL A 130 14.39 1.47 -4.61
N HIS A 131 15.08 0.70 -3.75
CA HIS A 131 16.28 -0.03 -4.16
C HIS A 131 16.01 -1.22 -5.07
N HIS A 132 14.87 -1.88 -4.90
CA HIS A 132 14.62 -3.18 -5.56
C HIS A 132 13.53 -3.13 -6.63
N SER A 133 12.87 -2.00 -6.82
CA SER A 133 11.80 -1.88 -7.82
C SER A 133 12.34 -1.93 -9.24
N HIS A 134 11.60 -2.65 -10.10
CA HIS A 134 11.83 -2.69 -11.54
C HIS A 134 11.06 -1.58 -12.27
N VAL A 135 10.22 -0.84 -11.57
CA VAL A 135 9.39 0.24 -12.13
C VAL A 135 9.63 1.53 -11.35
N PRO A 136 9.26 2.69 -11.92
CA PRO A 136 9.35 3.96 -11.21
C PRO A 136 8.62 3.94 -9.87
N VAL A 137 9.21 4.60 -8.88
CA VAL A 137 8.65 4.74 -7.54
C VAL A 137 8.50 6.22 -7.21
N LEU A 138 7.28 6.64 -6.95
CA LEU A 138 6.99 7.97 -6.44
C LEU A 138 6.92 7.92 -4.91
N VAL A 139 7.89 8.54 -4.27
CA VAL A 139 7.95 8.63 -2.82
C VAL A 139 7.33 9.95 -2.38
N VAL A 140 6.29 9.90 -1.56
CA VAL A 140 5.55 11.07 -1.09
C VAL A 140 5.94 11.35 0.37
N ARG A 141 6.28 12.60 0.65
CA ARG A 141 6.63 13.07 1.99
C ARG A 141 5.44 13.66 2.73
#